data_b77e0d49994c2e0337dfdfd3faecf5c7
#
_entry.id   b77e0d49994c2e0337dfdfd3faecf5c7
#
_cell.length_a   1.000
_cell.length_b   1.000
_cell.length_c   1.000
_cell.angle_alpha   90.00
_cell.angle_beta   90.00
_cell.angle_gamma   90.00
#
_symmetry.space_group_name_H-M   'P 1'
#
loop_
_entity.id
_entity.type
_entity.pdbx_description
1 polymer ?
#
loop_
_entity_poly.entity_id
_entity_poly.type
_entity_poly.pdbx_seq_one_letter_code
_entity_poly.pdbx_strand_id
1 'polypeptide(L)'
;NVGGPNVHFDPAMIRNRKREPRKGFREDIFFDEAMAFIDERKDAPFFCYLATYSPHAPLAAPAEFVAPFRGKVDDEEAAYLGMVANLDYNLGRLMQHLRERKLEDNTILVFMNDNGQTHGLDVFNAGMRGSKCTIWQGGSRAISFWKWAGKWAPHKVGNLTAHLDVLPTLCDLAGATIPPQLSAKLEGFTLRPL
;
A
#
# COMPACT_ATOMS: atom_id res chain seq x y z
N ASN A 1 -14.37 -0.20 -9.03
CA ASN A 1 -15.23 -0.42 -7.87
C ASN A 1 -16.66 -0.05 -8.25
N VAL A 2 -17.52 -1.02 -8.47
CA VAL A 2 -18.93 -0.79 -8.80
C VAL A 2 -19.67 -0.94 -7.47
N GLY A 3 -19.90 0.20 -6.79
CA GLY A 3 -20.49 0.27 -5.48
C GLY A 3 -21.79 -0.53 -5.35
N GLY A 4 -21.76 -1.53 -4.49
CA GLY A 4 -22.89 -2.25 -3.94
C GLY A 4 -22.75 -2.25 -2.43
N PRO A 5 -23.77 -2.65 -1.67
CA PRO A 5 -23.73 -2.64 -0.20
C PRO A 5 -22.65 -3.54 0.42
N ASN A 6 -21.97 -4.37 -0.37
CA ASN A 6 -20.88 -5.26 0.06
C ASN A 6 -19.59 -5.01 -0.74
N VAL A 7 -18.96 -3.85 -0.53
CA VAL A 7 -17.71 -3.53 -1.23
C VAL A 7 -16.48 -4.28 -0.67
N HIS A 8 -16.57 -4.84 0.52
CA HIS A 8 -15.46 -5.50 1.20
C HIS A 8 -15.49 -7.02 1.13
N PHE A 9 -16.66 -7.62 1.32
CA PHE A 9 -16.84 -9.07 1.34
C PHE A 9 -17.54 -9.57 0.09
N ASP A 10 -17.07 -10.66 -0.49
CA ASP A 10 -17.57 -11.26 -1.71
C ASP A 10 -17.83 -10.22 -2.83
N PRO A 11 -16.85 -9.33 -3.13
CA PRO A 11 -17.08 -8.23 -4.04
C PRO A 11 -17.22 -8.69 -5.50
N ALA A 12 -17.98 -7.93 -6.28
CA ALA A 12 -17.86 -8.01 -7.73
C ALA A 12 -16.70 -7.12 -8.19
N MET A 13 -15.70 -7.74 -8.81
CA MET A 13 -14.47 -7.08 -9.25
C MET A 13 -14.37 -7.03 -10.78
N ILE A 14 -13.55 -6.15 -11.30
CA ILE A 14 -13.21 -6.12 -12.73
C ILE A 14 -11.79 -6.68 -12.88
N ARG A 15 -11.68 -7.83 -13.55
CA ARG A 15 -10.41 -8.44 -13.92
C ARG A 15 -10.30 -8.43 -15.44
N ASN A 16 -9.24 -7.83 -15.98
CA ASN A 16 -9.02 -7.74 -17.42
C ASN A 16 -10.28 -7.24 -18.20
N ARG A 17 -10.91 -6.16 -17.69
CA ARG A 17 -12.13 -5.52 -18.24
C ARG A 17 -13.40 -6.37 -18.13
N LYS A 18 -13.37 -7.55 -17.51
CA LYS A 18 -14.54 -8.39 -17.27
C LYS A 18 -14.94 -8.30 -15.80
N ARG A 19 -16.24 -8.10 -15.56
CA ARG A 19 -16.80 -8.12 -14.21
C ARG A 19 -17.02 -9.56 -13.78
N GLU A 20 -16.51 -9.91 -12.62
CA GLU A 20 -16.65 -11.25 -12.05
C GLU A 20 -16.87 -11.18 -10.53
N PRO A 21 -17.74 -12.06 -9.97
CA PRO A 21 -17.87 -12.19 -8.53
C PRO A 21 -16.61 -12.85 -7.97
N ARG A 22 -16.16 -12.39 -6.81
CA ARG A 22 -15.05 -12.99 -6.06
C ARG A 22 -15.54 -13.36 -4.67
N LYS A 23 -14.89 -14.33 -4.05
CA LYS A 23 -15.17 -14.78 -2.70
C LYS A 23 -14.07 -14.32 -1.75
N GLY A 24 -14.46 -13.87 -0.54
CA GLY A 24 -13.55 -13.46 0.50
C GLY A 24 -13.50 -11.95 0.70
N PHE A 25 -12.55 -11.54 1.50
CA PHE A 25 -12.31 -10.12 1.79
C PHE A 25 -11.49 -9.47 0.66
N ARG A 26 -11.88 -8.28 0.27
CA ARG A 26 -11.34 -7.61 -0.92
C ARG A 26 -9.82 -7.44 -0.89
N GLU A 27 -9.24 -7.06 0.24
CA GLU A 27 -7.80 -6.86 0.33
C GLU A 27 -7.04 -8.18 0.20
N ASP A 28 -7.56 -9.25 0.80
CA ASP A 28 -6.97 -10.58 0.63
C ASP A 28 -6.93 -10.98 -0.85
N ILE A 29 -8.04 -10.74 -1.57
CA ILE A 29 -8.13 -11.00 -3.01
C ILE A 29 -7.10 -10.17 -3.80
N PHE A 30 -6.91 -8.89 -3.46
CA PHE A 30 -5.92 -8.05 -4.13
C PHE A 30 -4.49 -8.57 -3.94
N PHE A 31 -4.14 -8.98 -2.72
CA PHE A 31 -2.83 -9.55 -2.46
C PHE A 31 -2.65 -10.93 -3.12
N ASP A 32 -3.69 -11.76 -3.15
CA ASP A 32 -3.67 -13.04 -3.87
C ASP A 32 -3.44 -12.86 -5.37
N GLU A 33 -4.11 -11.90 -6.00
CA GLU A 33 -3.90 -11.56 -7.42
C GLU A 33 -2.49 -10.98 -7.67
N ALA A 34 -1.95 -10.19 -6.75
CA ALA A 34 -0.59 -9.68 -6.86
C ALA A 34 0.45 -10.82 -6.76
N MET A 35 0.27 -11.75 -5.83
CA MET A 35 1.14 -12.92 -5.71
C MET A 35 1.05 -13.84 -6.92
N ALA A 36 -0.15 -14.06 -7.46
CA ALA A 36 -0.35 -14.82 -8.69
C ALA A 36 0.33 -14.15 -9.90
N PHE A 37 0.21 -12.82 -10.03
CA PHE A 37 0.92 -12.06 -11.06
C PHE A 37 2.44 -12.21 -10.93
N ILE A 38 2.98 -12.15 -9.71
CA ILE A 38 4.41 -12.34 -9.46
C ILE A 38 4.84 -13.74 -9.91
N ASP A 39 4.07 -14.78 -9.59
CA ASP A 39 4.35 -16.15 -10.00
C ASP A 39 4.36 -16.33 -11.52
N GLU A 40 3.45 -15.65 -12.23
CA GLU A 40 3.42 -15.65 -13.70
C GLU A 40 4.60 -14.92 -14.34
N ARG A 41 5.25 -13.99 -13.61
CA ARG A 41 6.30 -13.10 -14.13
C ARG A 41 7.67 -13.29 -13.49
N LYS A 42 7.83 -14.24 -12.55
CA LYS A 42 9.04 -14.41 -11.75
C LYS A 42 10.35 -14.61 -12.53
N ASP A 43 10.27 -15.06 -13.79
CA ASP A 43 11.41 -15.31 -14.65
C ASP A 43 11.77 -14.11 -15.54
N ALA A 44 11.08 -12.96 -15.39
CA ALA A 44 11.33 -11.73 -16.13
C ALA A 44 11.19 -10.52 -15.18
N PRO A 45 11.77 -9.36 -15.52
CA PRO A 45 11.51 -8.13 -14.79
C PRO A 45 10.01 -7.79 -14.76
N PHE A 46 9.50 -7.40 -13.60
CA PHE A 46 8.10 -7.01 -13.45
C PHE A 46 7.96 -5.71 -12.65
N PHE A 47 6.85 -5.04 -12.87
CA PHE A 47 6.37 -3.93 -12.05
C PHE A 47 4.93 -4.24 -11.61
N CYS A 48 4.69 -4.30 -10.32
CA CYS A 48 3.37 -4.52 -9.74
C CYS A 48 2.96 -3.29 -8.94
N TYR A 49 1.87 -2.62 -9.35
CA TYR A 49 1.26 -1.53 -8.60
C TYR A 49 -0.02 -2.05 -7.95
N LEU A 50 0.03 -2.26 -6.64
CA LEU A 50 -1.07 -2.77 -5.83
C LEU A 50 -1.71 -1.62 -5.06
N ALA A 51 -2.75 -1.03 -5.62
CA ALA A 51 -3.54 0.03 -4.99
C ALA A 51 -4.64 -0.59 -4.13
N THR A 52 -4.39 -0.71 -2.83
CA THR A 52 -5.38 -1.19 -1.85
C THR A 52 -6.44 -0.13 -1.58
N TYR A 53 -7.60 -0.54 -1.09
CA TYR A 53 -8.66 0.37 -0.66
C TYR A 53 -8.60 0.67 0.83
N SER A 54 -8.23 -0.34 1.61
CA SER A 54 -8.09 -0.19 3.06
C SER A 54 -6.99 0.82 3.42
N PRO A 55 -7.17 1.61 4.47
CA PRO A 55 -8.29 1.59 5.44
C PRO A 55 -9.38 2.65 5.17
N HIS A 56 -9.75 2.93 3.93
CA HIS A 56 -10.78 3.92 3.56
C HIS A 56 -12.19 3.42 3.92
N ALA A 57 -13.06 4.32 4.35
CA ALA A 57 -14.49 4.04 4.61
C ALA A 57 -15.22 3.56 3.33
N PRO A 58 -16.29 2.73 3.47
CA PRO A 58 -16.89 2.24 4.71
C PRO A 58 -15.94 1.30 5.45
N LEU A 59 -15.94 1.35 6.80
CA LEU A 59 -15.01 0.59 7.61
C LEU A 59 -15.53 -0.83 7.87
N ALA A 60 -14.79 -1.82 7.41
CA ALA A 60 -15.07 -3.22 7.69
C ALA A 60 -13.81 -4.08 7.49
N ALA A 61 -13.60 -5.04 8.37
CA ALA A 61 -12.53 -6.03 8.27
C ALA A 61 -13.04 -7.40 8.73
N PRO A 62 -12.36 -8.50 8.37
CA PRO A 62 -12.68 -9.83 8.89
C PRO A 62 -12.65 -9.84 10.42
N ALA A 63 -13.57 -10.60 11.02
CA ALA A 63 -13.84 -10.56 12.47
C ALA A 63 -12.61 -10.85 13.32
N GLU A 64 -11.72 -11.71 12.87
CA GLU A 64 -10.45 -12.07 13.52
C GLU A 64 -9.49 -10.88 13.64
N PHE A 65 -9.50 -9.95 12.68
CA PHE A 65 -8.69 -8.74 12.73
C PHE A 65 -9.33 -7.63 13.58
N VAL A 66 -10.66 -7.61 13.70
CA VAL A 66 -11.38 -6.64 14.56
C VAL A 66 -11.35 -7.07 16.03
N ALA A 67 -11.43 -8.37 16.31
CA ALA A 67 -11.55 -8.92 17.65
C ALA A 67 -10.52 -8.41 18.66
N PRO A 68 -9.22 -8.21 18.33
CA PRO A 68 -8.23 -7.70 19.28
C PRO A 68 -8.52 -6.28 19.81
N PHE A 69 -9.32 -5.49 19.09
CA PHE A 69 -9.61 -4.08 19.39
C PHE A 69 -10.96 -3.87 20.05
N ARG A 70 -11.89 -4.84 19.96
CA ARG A 70 -13.22 -4.75 20.57
C ARG A 70 -13.15 -4.51 22.07
N GLY A 71 -13.97 -3.56 22.54
CA GLY A 71 -14.03 -3.17 23.93
C GLY A 71 -12.83 -2.35 24.43
N LYS A 72 -11.83 -2.09 23.57
CA LYS A 72 -10.69 -1.19 23.88
C LYS A 72 -10.89 0.19 23.27
N VAL A 73 -11.58 0.25 22.16
CA VAL A 73 -12.01 1.45 21.42
C VAL A 73 -13.45 1.26 21.00
N ASP A 74 -14.09 2.27 20.40
CA ASP A 74 -15.43 2.09 19.83
C ASP A 74 -15.43 1.15 18.62
N ASP A 75 -16.62 0.75 18.15
CA ASP A 75 -16.77 -0.26 17.09
C ASP A 75 -16.25 0.23 15.74
N GLU A 76 -16.38 1.53 15.44
CA GLU A 76 -15.89 2.13 14.20
C GLU A 76 -14.35 2.15 14.17
N GLU A 77 -13.75 2.58 15.28
CA GLU A 77 -12.31 2.56 15.48
C GLU A 77 -11.74 1.13 15.45
N ALA A 78 -12.45 0.17 16.07
CA ALA A 78 -12.06 -1.23 16.05
C ALA A 78 -12.09 -1.79 14.61
N ALA A 79 -13.07 -1.42 13.79
CA ALA A 79 -13.13 -1.81 12.38
C ALA A 79 -11.98 -1.20 11.57
N TYR A 80 -11.65 0.08 11.79
CA TYR A 80 -10.52 0.75 11.17
C TYR A 80 -9.18 0.07 11.50
N LEU A 81 -8.92 -0.17 12.80
CA LEU A 81 -7.73 -0.86 13.26
C LEU A 81 -7.65 -2.30 12.73
N GLY A 82 -8.79 -2.98 12.60
CA GLY A 82 -8.91 -4.27 11.96
C GLY A 82 -8.52 -4.26 10.48
N MET A 83 -8.88 -3.20 9.73
CA MET A 83 -8.44 -3.02 8.35
C MET A 83 -6.93 -2.83 8.26
N VAL A 84 -6.34 -2.03 9.14
CA VAL A 84 -4.88 -1.82 9.21
C VAL A 84 -4.17 -3.13 9.54
N ALA A 85 -4.67 -3.89 10.52
CA ALA A 85 -4.12 -5.20 10.89
C ALA A 85 -4.18 -6.22 9.75
N ASN A 86 -5.27 -6.22 8.97
CA ASN A 86 -5.38 -7.07 7.78
C ASN A 86 -4.39 -6.66 6.68
N LEU A 87 -4.16 -5.35 6.47
CA LEU A 87 -3.11 -4.89 5.54
C LEU A 87 -1.72 -5.36 5.95
N ASP A 88 -1.37 -5.22 7.23
CA ASP A 88 -0.09 -5.68 7.78
C ASP A 88 0.09 -7.19 7.60
N TYR A 89 -0.95 -7.97 7.92
CA TYR A 89 -0.96 -9.42 7.68
C TYR A 89 -0.71 -9.77 6.21
N ASN A 90 -1.41 -9.12 5.29
CA ASN A 90 -1.27 -9.37 3.86
C ASN A 90 0.09 -8.92 3.31
N LEU A 91 0.64 -7.81 3.80
CA LEU A 91 2.00 -7.40 3.48
C LEU A 91 3.02 -8.46 3.95
N GLY A 92 2.81 -9.02 5.14
CA GLY A 92 3.59 -10.14 5.65
C GLY A 92 3.54 -11.37 4.73
N ARG A 93 2.33 -11.73 4.24
CA ARG A 93 2.13 -12.82 3.25
C ARG A 93 2.89 -12.56 1.96
N LEU A 94 2.80 -11.35 1.41
CA LEU A 94 3.53 -10.96 0.20
C LEU A 94 5.05 -11.05 0.39
N MET A 95 5.56 -10.55 1.52
CA MET A 95 6.99 -10.64 1.84
C MET A 95 7.46 -12.10 1.98
N GLN A 96 6.65 -12.95 2.60
CA GLN A 96 6.93 -14.38 2.69
C GLN A 96 6.94 -15.03 1.30
N HIS A 97 5.97 -14.70 0.45
CA HIS A 97 5.88 -15.19 -0.91
C HIS A 97 7.13 -14.85 -1.74
N LEU A 98 7.61 -13.60 -1.66
CA LEU A 98 8.85 -13.17 -2.33
C LEU A 98 10.07 -13.97 -1.84
N ARG A 99 10.17 -14.25 -0.53
CA ARG A 99 11.26 -15.08 0.02
C ARG A 99 11.21 -16.52 -0.50
N GLU A 100 10.04 -17.15 -0.49
CA GLU A 100 9.84 -18.52 -0.96
C GLU A 100 10.16 -18.67 -2.45
N ARG A 101 9.94 -17.63 -3.25
CA ARG A 101 10.28 -17.57 -4.68
C ARG A 101 11.73 -17.13 -4.93
N LYS A 102 12.50 -16.80 -3.87
CA LYS A 102 13.88 -16.29 -3.97
C LYS A 102 13.98 -14.99 -4.78
N LEU A 103 12.94 -14.17 -4.69
CA LEU A 103 12.84 -12.88 -5.37
C LEU A 103 13.16 -11.69 -4.46
N GLU A 104 13.19 -11.87 -3.13
CA GLU A 104 13.32 -10.79 -2.14
C GLU A 104 14.57 -9.93 -2.39
N ASP A 105 15.72 -10.55 -2.69
CA ASP A 105 16.99 -9.85 -2.90
C ASP A 105 17.05 -9.05 -4.20
N ASN A 106 16.13 -9.31 -5.14
CA ASN A 106 16.04 -8.64 -6.43
C ASN A 106 14.71 -7.91 -6.64
N THR A 107 14.02 -7.57 -5.55
CA THR A 107 12.75 -6.85 -5.58
C THR A 107 12.80 -5.65 -4.65
N ILE A 108 12.47 -4.47 -5.18
CA ILE A 108 12.20 -3.29 -4.37
C ILE A 108 10.73 -3.34 -3.97
N LEU A 109 10.49 -3.48 -2.66
CA LEU A 109 9.15 -3.42 -2.09
C LEU A 109 8.91 -2.02 -1.53
N VAL A 110 7.87 -1.36 -2.01
CA VAL A 110 7.44 -0.03 -1.54
C VAL A 110 6.07 -0.15 -0.89
N PHE A 111 5.94 0.31 0.33
CA PHE A 111 4.67 0.47 1.03
C PHE A 111 4.48 1.91 1.41
N MET A 112 3.40 2.53 0.95
CA MET A 112 3.15 3.94 1.20
C MET A 112 1.65 4.25 1.24
N ASN A 113 1.30 5.33 1.95
CA ASN A 113 -0.05 5.88 1.95
C ASN A 113 -0.13 7.06 0.97
N ASP A 114 -1.34 7.37 0.54
CA ASP A 114 -1.65 8.53 -0.32
C ASP A 114 -1.79 9.82 0.49
N ASN A 115 -2.25 9.74 1.73
CA ASN A 115 -2.50 10.87 2.64
C ASN A 115 -2.55 10.42 4.11
N GLY A 116 -2.79 11.36 5.01
CA GLY A 116 -2.99 11.08 6.42
C GLY A 116 -4.35 10.43 6.73
N GLN A 117 -4.51 9.97 7.97
CA GLN A 117 -5.68 9.23 8.43
C GLN A 117 -6.86 10.13 8.80
N THR A 118 -8.08 9.54 8.83
CA THR A 118 -9.31 10.15 9.35
C THR A 118 -9.81 9.50 10.63
N HIS A 119 -9.44 8.24 10.86
CA HIS A 119 -9.77 7.43 12.03
C HIS A 119 -8.48 7.07 12.76
N GLY A 120 -8.56 6.61 14.01
CA GLY A 120 -7.39 6.25 14.80
C GLY A 120 -6.57 7.43 15.32
N LEU A 121 -7.06 8.65 15.19
CA LEU A 121 -6.33 9.88 15.58
C LEU A 121 -6.02 9.92 17.08
N ASP A 122 -6.98 9.52 17.90
CA ASP A 122 -6.84 9.47 19.36
C ASP A 122 -6.02 8.25 19.81
N VAL A 123 -5.97 7.21 18.98
CA VAL A 123 -5.12 6.03 19.24
C VAL A 123 -3.66 6.35 18.93
N PHE A 124 -3.37 6.87 17.75
CA PHE A 124 -2.02 7.24 17.35
C PHE A 124 -2.01 8.15 16.14
N ASN A 125 -1.52 9.36 16.29
CA ASN A 125 -1.28 10.31 15.20
C ASN A 125 0.19 10.80 15.15
N ALA A 126 1.11 10.06 15.73
CA ALA A 126 2.54 10.38 15.79
C ALA A 126 2.84 11.83 16.28
N GLY A 127 1.99 12.41 17.10
CA GLY A 127 2.10 13.80 17.57
C GLY A 127 1.82 14.86 16.51
N MET A 128 1.34 14.46 15.33
CA MET A 128 1.07 15.39 14.23
C MET A 128 -0.26 16.11 14.43
N ARG A 129 -0.30 17.38 14.07
CA ARG A 129 -1.54 18.18 14.03
C ARG A 129 -2.35 17.84 12.80
N GLY A 130 -3.69 17.78 12.95
CA GLY A 130 -4.65 17.63 11.86
C GLY A 130 -4.81 16.18 11.40
N SER A 131 -5.58 16.02 10.34
CA SER A 131 -5.99 14.75 9.75
C SER A 131 -6.13 14.91 8.24
N LYS A 132 -6.50 13.86 7.51
CA LYS A 132 -6.90 13.94 6.08
C LYS A 132 -7.79 15.15 5.83
N CYS A 133 -7.68 15.75 4.67
CA CYS A 133 -8.38 16.98 4.26
C CYS A 133 -7.93 18.25 4.99
N THR A 134 -6.84 18.22 5.75
CA THR A 134 -6.22 19.41 6.34
C THR A 134 -4.82 19.64 5.76
N ILE A 135 -4.35 20.91 5.82
CA ILE A 135 -3.00 21.29 5.38
C ILE A 135 -1.90 20.92 6.38
N TRP A 136 -2.28 20.42 7.57
CA TRP A 136 -1.34 20.07 8.61
C TRP A 136 -0.64 18.73 8.34
N GLN A 137 0.44 18.46 9.05
CA GLN A 137 1.23 17.24 8.88
C GLN A 137 0.38 15.96 9.01
N GLY A 138 -0.59 15.91 9.93
CA GLY A 138 -1.50 14.78 10.08
C GLY A 138 -2.35 14.49 8.85
N GLY A 139 -2.51 15.47 7.94
CA GLY A 139 -3.22 15.30 6.67
C GLY A 139 -2.31 15.01 5.47
N SER A 140 -1.11 15.60 5.44
CA SER A 140 -0.23 15.59 4.28
C SER A 140 0.99 14.65 4.41
N ARG A 141 1.44 14.35 5.64
CA ARG A 141 2.58 13.46 5.87
C ARG A 141 2.13 12.01 5.88
N ALA A 142 2.27 11.35 4.75
CA ALA A 142 2.02 9.92 4.58
C ALA A 142 3.25 9.10 4.96
N ILE A 143 3.03 7.83 5.36
CA ILE A 143 4.13 6.88 5.54
C ILE A 143 4.68 6.46 4.18
N SER A 144 6.00 6.18 4.12
CA SER A 144 6.66 5.65 2.94
C SER A 144 7.83 4.79 3.38
N PHE A 145 7.69 3.47 3.18
CA PHE A 145 8.72 2.48 3.49
C PHE A 145 9.22 1.84 2.20
N TRP A 146 10.53 1.84 2.03
CA TRP A 146 11.20 1.25 0.89
C TRP A 146 12.15 0.17 1.38
N LYS A 147 12.08 -0.99 0.77
CA LYS A 147 12.93 -2.13 1.12
C LYS A 147 13.55 -2.72 -0.14
N TRP A 148 14.87 -2.89 -0.12
CA TRP A 148 15.59 -3.73 -1.05
C TRP A 148 16.52 -4.62 -0.23
N ALA A 149 16.12 -5.88 -0.04
CA ALA A 149 16.82 -6.79 0.85
C ALA A 149 18.27 -7.00 0.39
N GLY A 150 19.20 -7.01 1.34
CA GLY A 150 20.62 -7.19 1.06
C GLY A 150 21.30 -6.03 0.31
N LYS A 151 20.56 -4.97 -0.05
CA LYS A 151 21.10 -3.79 -0.74
C LYS A 151 21.08 -2.53 0.13
N TRP A 152 19.99 -2.32 0.85
CA TRP A 152 19.83 -1.15 1.72
C TRP A 152 19.84 -1.53 3.18
N ALA A 153 20.68 -0.86 3.97
CA ALA A 153 20.61 -0.95 5.43
C ALA A 153 19.40 -0.14 5.93
N PRO A 154 18.76 -0.55 7.04
CA PRO A 154 17.69 0.23 7.64
C PRO A 154 18.18 1.63 8.08
N HIS A 155 17.51 2.67 7.60
CA HIS A 155 17.78 4.05 8.01
C HIS A 155 16.52 4.91 7.86
N LYS A 156 16.57 6.13 8.38
CA LYS A 156 15.50 7.12 8.23
C LYS A 156 15.96 8.25 7.32
N VAL A 157 15.17 8.55 6.30
CA VAL A 157 15.37 9.69 5.42
C VAL A 157 14.63 10.89 6.01
N GLY A 158 15.37 11.94 6.35
CA GLY A 158 14.84 13.18 6.93
C GLY A 158 14.42 14.23 5.90
N ASN A 159 14.67 13.98 4.62
CA ASN A 159 14.38 14.90 3.53
C ASN A 159 12.87 14.93 3.24
N LEU A 160 12.39 16.10 2.80
CA LEU A 160 11.03 16.22 2.29
C LEU A 160 10.95 15.47 0.94
N THR A 161 10.04 14.52 0.86
CA THR A 161 9.78 13.73 -0.34
C THR A 161 8.28 13.74 -0.66
N ALA A 162 7.92 13.42 -1.90
CA ALA A 162 6.53 13.39 -2.34
C ALA A 162 6.25 12.21 -3.28
N HIS A 163 4.98 11.91 -3.52
CA HIS A 163 4.56 10.88 -4.48
C HIS A 163 5.10 11.13 -5.90
N LEU A 164 5.34 12.40 -6.25
CA LEU A 164 5.95 12.80 -7.52
C LEU A 164 7.34 12.19 -7.73
N ASP A 165 8.07 11.92 -6.64
CA ASP A 165 9.43 11.39 -6.67
C ASP A 165 9.48 9.88 -6.95
N VAL A 166 8.36 9.17 -6.84
CA VAL A 166 8.31 7.71 -6.99
C VAL A 166 8.69 7.29 -8.40
N LEU A 167 8.07 7.88 -9.42
CA LEU A 167 8.32 7.51 -10.82
C LEU A 167 9.78 7.75 -11.24
N PRO A 168 10.37 8.95 -11.06
CA PRO A 168 11.76 9.16 -11.42
C PRO A 168 12.72 8.27 -10.62
N THR A 169 12.41 7.98 -9.34
CA THR A 169 13.21 7.07 -8.52
C THR A 169 13.19 5.64 -9.05
N LEU A 170 12.02 5.10 -9.34
CA LEU A 170 11.90 3.74 -9.87
C LEU A 170 12.55 3.60 -11.24
N CYS A 171 12.41 4.60 -12.13
CA CYS A 171 13.09 4.60 -13.42
C CYS A 171 14.62 4.60 -13.25
N ASP A 172 15.15 5.44 -12.36
CA ASP A 172 16.60 5.51 -12.10
C ASP A 172 17.13 4.18 -11.51
N LEU A 173 16.45 3.62 -10.53
CA LEU A 173 16.82 2.33 -9.90
C LEU A 173 16.74 1.15 -10.87
N ALA A 174 15.78 1.16 -11.79
CA ALA A 174 15.61 0.14 -12.82
C ALA A 174 16.51 0.35 -14.05
N GLY A 175 17.24 1.47 -14.15
CA GLY A 175 18.00 1.84 -15.34
C GLY A 175 17.11 2.14 -16.56
N ALA A 176 15.85 2.50 -16.34
CA ALA A 176 14.89 2.79 -17.39
C ALA A 176 15.00 4.24 -17.86
N THR A 177 15.01 4.44 -19.17
CA THR A 177 15.03 5.78 -19.76
C THR A 177 13.62 6.38 -19.76
N ILE A 178 13.48 7.56 -19.16
CA ILE A 178 12.22 8.33 -19.22
C ILE A 178 12.18 9.05 -20.59
N PRO A 179 11.12 8.84 -21.39
CA PRO A 179 10.98 9.52 -22.68
C PRO A 179 11.04 11.05 -22.50
N PRO A 180 11.71 11.80 -23.42
CA PRO A 180 11.87 13.26 -23.28
C PRO A 180 10.55 14.01 -23.09
N GLN A 181 9.47 13.58 -23.74
CA GLN A 181 8.15 14.21 -23.64
C GLN A 181 7.52 14.05 -22.26
N LEU A 182 7.86 12.96 -21.54
CA LEU A 182 7.43 12.73 -20.17
C LEU A 182 8.38 13.42 -19.18
N SER A 183 9.68 13.31 -19.40
CA SER A 183 10.71 13.95 -18.58
C SER A 183 10.48 15.46 -18.42
N ALA A 184 10.09 16.14 -19.51
CA ALA A 184 9.79 17.58 -19.48
C ALA A 184 8.55 17.94 -18.62
N LYS A 185 7.73 16.98 -18.23
CA LYS A 185 6.52 17.15 -17.41
C LYS A 185 6.66 16.66 -15.97
N LEU A 186 7.79 15.99 -15.66
CA LEU A 186 8.03 15.50 -14.30
C LEU A 186 8.47 16.65 -13.40
N GLU A 187 7.81 16.77 -12.25
CA GLU A 187 8.14 17.73 -11.20
C GLU A 187 8.91 17.08 -10.05
N GLY A 188 8.90 15.75 -9.96
CA GLY A 188 9.59 14.97 -8.94
C GLY A 188 11.06 14.71 -9.27
N PHE A 189 11.83 14.33 -8.27
CA PHE A 189 13.26 14.02 -8.33
C PHE A 189 13.51 12.56 -7.94
N THR A 190 14.64 12.00 -8.43
CA THR A 190 15.06 10.68 -7.94
C THR A 190 15.51 10.75 -6.48
N LEU A 191 15.04 9.79 -5.68
CA LEU A 191 15.44 9.62 -4.27
C LEU A 191 16.65 8.68 -4.13
N ARG A 192 17.23 8.19 -5.22
CA ARG A 192 18.36 7.25 -5.20
C ARG A 192 19.57 7.74 -4.39
N PRO A 193 19.89 9.05 -4.33
CA PRO A 193 21.01 9.56 -3.51
C PRO A 193 20.73 9.54 -2.00
N LEU A 194 19.50 9.33 -1.55
CA LEU A 194 19.10 9.32 -0.14
C LEU A 194 19.21 7.92 0.45
#